data_1684d3515cbc9a5c0e17a05b8d1acc47
#
_entry.id   1684d3515cbc9a5c0e17a05b8d1acc47
#
_cell.length_a   1.000
_cell.length_b   1.000
_cell.length_c   1.000
_cell.angle_alpha   90.00
_cell.angle_beta   90.00
_cell.angle_gamma   90.00
#
_symmetry.space_group_name_H-M   'P 1'
#
loop_
_entity.id
_entity.type
_entity.pdbx_description
1 polymer ?
#
loop_
_entity_poly.entity_id
_entity_poly.type
_entity_poly.pdbx_seq_one_letter_code
_entity_poly.pdbx_strand_id
1 'polypeptide(L)'
;MAGPVVHTYRAAESGLYVNSYLVEGVSGVVVVDTNLLASDIEALRARLRALKKPLLAILVTHAHPDHFNGVLGLVQDKEVPVYATAGVGRVIEEIAGAKRAQWSPVYGTEWPAETYYPNSLLPGGAQVQLDELSFTVREVGPAESHADSYVVLTANGSAAVAFTGDLAFHGTHPYTADGHSGAWLAALDVVGGELAGTGMLYPGHGGPAGPGLLADQRRYLLYYRELIRRLSRGEPQLSEEAKCELSTTLQAFLPGAPLTWMIELGADAVAAELAAVRTATSGS
;
A
#
# COMPACT_ATOMS: atom_id res chain seq x y z
N MET A 1 16.62 13.15 -23.09
CA MET A 1 15.23 12.70 -23.24
C MET A 1 14.50 13.00 -21.94
N ALA A 2 13.21 13.37 -21.97
CA ALA A 2 12.44 13.56 -20.76
C ALA A 2 12.33 12.21 -20.03
N GLY A 3 12.32 12.24 -18.68
CA GLY A 3 12.07 11.04 -17.87
C GLY A 3 10.64 10.50 -18.04
N PRO A 4 10.32 9.34 -17.46
CA PRO A 4 8.99 8.76 -17.54
C PRO A 4 7.95 9.71 -16.96
N VAL A 5 6.76 9.74 -17.55
CA VAL A 5 5.63 10.52 -17.03
C VAL A 5 4.80 9.63 -16.13
N VAL A 6 4.61 10.04 -14.88
CA VAL A 6 3.77 9.34 -13.91
C VAL A 6 2.48 10.12 -13.71
N HIS A 7 1.36 9.54 -14.14
CA HIS A 7 0.03 10.08 -13.90
C HIS A 7 -0.58 9.42 -12.67
N THR A 8 -1.12 10.21 -11.75
CA THR A 8 -1.78 9.71 -10.56
C THR A 8 -3.30 9.73 -10.75
N TYR A 9 -3.93 8.59 -10.52
CA TYR A 9 -5.36 8.52 -10.20
C TYR A 9 -5.49 8.37 -8.69
N ARG A 10 -6.29 9.20 -8.06
CA ARG A 10 -6.65 9.09 -6.65
C ARG A 10 -8.15 8.88 -6.53
N ALA A 11 -8.54 7.85 -5.79
CA ALA A 11 -9.92 7.59 -5.43
C ALA A 11 -10.49 8.69 -4.52
N ALA A 12 -11.80 8.78 -4.45
CA ALA A 12 -12.50 9.59 -3.46
C ALA A 12 -12.43 8.93 -2.06
N GLU A 13 -13.03 9.56 -1.06
CA GLU A 13 -13.09 9.04 0.31
C GLU A 13 -13.70 7.63 0.39
N SER A 14 -14.75 7.36 -0.39
CA SER A 14 -15.37 6.03 -0.49
C SER A 14 -14.40 4.93 -0.94
N GLY A 15 -13.42 5.28 -1.78
CA GLY A 15 -12.33 4.41 -2.21
C GLY A 15 -11.05 4.63 -1.41
N LEU A 16 -11.15 5.11 -0.16
CA LEU A 16 -10.05 5.27 0.81
C LEU A 16 -8.94 6.23 0.37
N TYR A 17 -9.19 7.10 -0.62
CA TYR A 17 -8.17 7.98 -1.22
C TYR A 17 -6.96 7.21 -1.80
N VAL A 18 -7.11 5.92 -2.11
CA VAL A 18 -6.03 5.10 -2.67
C VAL A 18 -5.57 5.63 -4.03
N ASN A 19 -4.29 5.54 -4.28
CA ASN A 19 -3.67 5.92 -5.53
C ASN A 19 -3.45 4.71 -6.44
N SER A 20 -3.69 4.92 -7.74
CA SER A 20 -3.11 4.10 -8.81
C SER A 20 -2.24 4.97 -9.69
N TYR A 21 -1.15 4.43 -10.19
CA TYR A 21 -0.19 5.18 -10.99
C TYR A 21 -0.12 4.60 -12.40
N LEU A 22 -0.27 5.47 -13.41
CA LEU A 22 -0.05 5.11 -14.81
C LEU A 22 1.32 5.67 -15.21
N VAL A 23 2.26 4.77 -15.39
CA VAL A 23 3.62 5.09 -15.85
C VAL A 23 3.63 5.03 -17.35
N GLU A 24 3.70 6.19 -17.98
CA GLU A 24 3.66 6.32 -19.44
C GLU A 24 5.07 6.20 -20.01
N GLY A 25 5.29 5.12 -20.78
CA GLY A 25 6.48 4.89 -21.60
C GLY A 25 6.27 5.33 -23.05
N VAL A 26 7.27 5.06 -23.89
CA VAL A 26 7.22 5.40 -25.33
C VAL A 26 6.11 4.64 -26.04
N SER A 27 6.03 3.32 -25.86
CA SER A 27 5.12 2.45 -26.62
C SER A 27 3.88 2.01 -25.84
N GLY A 28 3.83 2.21 -24.51
CA GLY A 28 2.72 1.74 -23.69
C GLY A 28 2.70 2.34 -22.28
N VAL A 29 1.82 1.80 -21.47
CA VAL A 29 1.59 2.23 -20.08
C VAL A 29 1.72 1.04 -19.15
N VAL A 30 2.41 1.24 -18.03
CA VAL A 30 2.44 0.30 -16.90
C VAL A 30 1.58 0.88 -15.78
N VAL A 31 0.70 0.08 -15.18
CA VAL A 31 -0.12 0.50 -14.04
C VAL A 31 0.46 -0.09 -12.76
N VAL A 32 0.60 0.75 -11.73
CA VAL A 32 0.94 0.31 -10.37
C VAL A 32 -0.27 0.51 -9.49
N ASP A 33 -0.78 -0.58 -8.93
CA ASP A 33 -2.00 -0.71 -8.13
C ASP A 33 -3.29 -0.27 -8.88
N THR A 34 -4.47 -0.75 -8.45
CA THR A 34 -5.64 -0.76 -9.33
C THR A 34 -6.94 -0.25 -8.73
N ASN A 35 -6.92 0.28 -7.51
CA ASN A 35 -8.10 0.77 -6.79
C ASN A 35 -9.08 -0.30 -6.30
N LEU A 36 -10.00 0.15 -5.42
CA LEU A 36 -10.94 -0.69 -4.65
C LEU A 36 -12.28 -0.86 -5.35
N LEU A 37 -12.92 0.25 -5.77
CA LEU A 37 -14.32 0.31 -6.15
C LEU A 37 -14.52 0.27 -7.65
N ALA A 38 -15.62 -0.33 -8.11
CA ALA A 38 -15.95 -0.46 -9.54
C ALA A 38 -15.98 0.89 -10.26
N SER A 39 -16.51 1.94 -9.63
CA SER A 39 -16.53 3.30 -10.19
C SER A 39 -15.13 3.90 -10.33
N ASP A 40 -14.24 3.71 -9.33
CA ASP A 40 -12.85 4.17 -9.40
C ASP A 40 -12.05 3.42 -10.47
N ILE A 41 -12.27 2.11 -10.57
CA ILE A 41 -11.65 1.25 -11.59
C ILE A 41 -12.05 1.69 -13.00
N GLU A 42 -13.33 2.00 -13.23
CA GLU A 42 -13.78 2.52 -14.53
C GLU A 42 -13.17 3.90 -14.84
N ALA A 43 -13.07 4.77 -13.84
CA ALA A 43 -12.42 6.07 -14.01
C ALA A 43 -10.91 5.93 -14.30
N LEU A 44 -10.21 5.01 -13.63
CA LEU A 44 -8.81 4.67 -13.92
C LEU A 44 -8.66 4.13 -15.34
N ARG A 45 -9.56 3.22 -15.76
CA ARG A 45 -9.62 2.68 -17.12
C ARG A 45 -9.84 3.77 -18.17
N ALA A 46 -10.71 4.73 -17.89
CA ALA A 46 -10.94 5.86 -18.77
C ALA A 46 -9.67 6.72 -18.94
N ARG A 47 -8.92 6.95 -17.87
CA ARG A 47 -7.63 7.65 -17.94
C ARG A 47 -6.60 6.87 -18.74
N LEU A 48 -6.50 5.56 -18.55
CA LEU A 48 -5.61 4.70 -19.34
C LEU A 48 -5.95 4.78 -20.84
N ARG A 49 -7.22 4.70 -21.20
CA ARG A 49 -7.68 4.84 -22.61
C ARG A 49 -7.36 6.21 -23.20
N ALA A 50 -7.43 7.29 -22.40
CA ALA A 50 -7.14 8.65 -22.84
C ALA A 50 -5.68 8.84 -23.27
N LEU A 51 -4.75 8.02 -22.76
CA LEU A 51 -3.34 8.01 -23.16
C LEU A 51 -3.13 7.44 -24.57
N LYS A 52 -4.12 6.73 -25.12
CA LYS A 52 -4.08 6.11 -26.45
C LYS A 52 -2.87 5.18 -26.67
N LYS A 53 -2.41 4.56 -25.61
CA LYS A 53 -1.32 3.59 -25.57
C LYS A 53 -1.80 2.27 -24.98
N PRO A 54 -1.24 1.12 -25.40
CA PRO A 54 -1.60 -0.18 -24.83
C PRO A 54 -1.15 -0.27 -23.36
N LEU A 55 -1.90 -1.05 -22.57
CA LEU A 55 -1.46 -1.50 -21.26
C LEU A 55 -0.40 -2.60 -21.46
N LEU A 56 0.81 -2.36 -20.95
CA LEU A 56 1.94 -3.31 -21.04
C LEU A 56 1.95 -4.29 -19.88
N ALA A 57 1.64 -3.82 -18.68
CA ALA A 57 1.65 -4.63 -17.46
C ALA A 57 0.90 -3.92 -16.33
N ILE A 58 0.55 -4.71 -15.30
CA ILE A 58 0.14 -4.22 -14.00
C ILE A 58 1.15 -4.73 -12.96
N LEU A 59 1.52 -3.88 -12.00
CA LEU A 59 2.33 -4.22 -10.84
C LEU A 59 1.48 -4.02 -9.58
N VAL A 60 1.37 -5.05 -8.74
CA VAL A 60 0.65 -4.99 -7.46
C VAL A 60 1.67 -4.95 -6.34
N THR A 61 1.60 -3.91 -5.50
CA THR A 61 2.59 -3.68 -4.44
C THR A 61 2.39 -4.58 -3.23
N HIS A 62 1.14 -4.79 -2.81
CA HIS A 62 0.83 -5.59 -1.62
C HIS A 62 -0.59 -6.18 -1.66
N ALA A 63 -0.95 -6.93 -0.64
CA ALA A 63 -2.12 -7.80 -0.65
C ALA A 63 -3.39 -7.16 -0.04
N HIS A 64 -3.58 -5.84 -0.15
CA HIS A 64 -4.85 -5.21 0.24
C HIS A 64 -5.77 -4.97 -0.96
N PRO A 65 -7.11 -5.12 -0.80
CA PRO A 65 -8.06 -5.07 -1.91
C PRO A 65 -8.03 -3.78 -2.72
N ASP A 66 -7.77 -2.65 -2.11
CA ASP A 66 -7.67 -1.36 -2.79
C ASP A 66 -6.45 -1.24 -3.72
N HIS A 67 -5.53 -2.20 -3.67
CA HIS A 67 -4.38 -2.28 -4.56
C HIS A 67 -4.52 -3.33 -5.67
N PHE A 68 -5.36 -4.39 -5.48
CA PHE A 68 -5.50 -5.44 -6.48
C PHE A 68 -6.92 -5.67 -7.03
N ASN A 69 -8.00 -5.16 -6.41
CA ASN A 69 -9.37 -5.44 -6.82
C ASN A 69 -9.68 -5.00 -8.27
N GLY A 70 -9.02 -3.95 -8.74
CA GLY A 70 -9.28 -3.38 -10.07
C GLY A 70 -8.61 -4.11 -11.23
N VAL A 71 -7.76 -5.08 -10.97
CA VAL A 71 -6.99 -5.76 -12.01
C VAL A 71 -7.87 -6.28 -13.14
N LEU A 72 -8.94 -7.02 -12.82
CA LEU A 72 -9.85 -7.59 -13.83
C LEU A 72 -10.47 -6.51 -14.72
N GLY A 73 -10.88 -5.38 -14.13
CA GLY A 73 -11.46 -4.24 -14.87
C GLY A 73 -10.50 -3.57 -15.84
N LEU A 74 -9.19 -3.69 -15.62
CA LEU A 74 -8.16 -3.11 -16.47
C LEU A 74 -7.67 -4.07 -17.56
N VAL A 75 -7.47 -5.37 -17.26
CA VAL A 75 -6.92 -6.33 -18.22
C VAL A 75 -7.93 -6.71 -19.30
N GLN A 76 -9.23 -6.79 -18.99
CA GLN A 76 -10.30 -7.11 -19.95
C GLN A 76 -9.90 -8.24 -20.89
N ASP A 77 -10.03 -9.28 -21.05
CA ASP A 77 -9.73 -10.35 -22.05
C ASP A 77 -8.35 -10.25 -22.76
N LYS A 78 -7.47 -9.37 -22.30
CA LYS A 78 -6.13 -9.22 -22.83
C LYS A 78 -5.15 -10.03 -21.98
N GLU A 79 -4.24 -10.72 -22.66
CA GLU A 79 -3.10 -11.35 -22.01
C GLU A 79 -2.07 -10.30 -21.60
N VAL A 80 -2.37 -9.58 -20.49
CA VAL A 80 -1.47 -8.60 -19.89
C VAL A 80 -0.81 -9.24 -18.68
N PRO A 81 0.51 -9.22 -18.53
CA PRO A 81 1.17 -9.69 -17.33
C PRO A 81 0.78 -8.84 -16.13
N VAL A 82 0.36 -9.51 -15.05
CA VAL A 82 0.07 -8.92 -13.75
C VAL A 82 1.12 -9.41 -12.78
N TYR A 83 2.06 -8.55 -12.47
CA TYR A 83 3.20 -8.85 -11.62
C TYR A 83 2.88 -8.59 -10.16
N ALA A 84 3.30 -9.51 -9.31
CA ALA A 84 3.43 -9.34 -7.87
C ALA A 84 4.64 -10.15 -7.39
N THR A 85 5.16 -9.91 -6.19
CA THR A 85 6.09 -10.86 -5.59
C THR A 85 5.37 -12.17 -5.24
N ALA A 86 6.13 -13.25 -5.10
CA ALA A 86 5.56 -14.55 -4.74
C ALA A 86 4.84 -14.50 -3.38
N GLY A 87 5.37 -13.70 -2.43
CA GLY A 87 4.74 -13.47 -1.12
C GLY A 87 3.41 -12.75 -1.25
N VAL A 88 3.36 -11.65 -2.00
CA VAL A 88 2.14 -10.88 -2.25
C VAL A 88 1.08 -11.73 -2.96
N GLY A 89 1.45 -12.45 -4.03
CA GLY A 89 0.51 -13.30 -4.77
C GLY A 89 -0.12 -14.37 -3.88
N ARG A 90 0.68 -15.07 -3.07
CA ARG A 90 0.20 -16.06 -2.11
C ARG A 90 -0.77 -15.46 -1.09
N VAL A 91 -0.44 -14.32 -0.50
CA VAL A 91 -1.32 -13.67 0.48
C VAL A 91 -2.63 -13.22 -0.16
N ILE A 92 -2.63 -12.68 -1.39
CA ILE A 92 -3.87 -12.36 -2.11
C ILE A 92 -4.76 -13.61 -2.23
N GLU A 93 -4.19 -14.78 -2.61
CA GLU A 93 -4.96 -16.03 -2.71
C GLU A 93 -5.55 -16.45 -1.36
N GLU A 94 -4.80 -16.28 -0.27
CA GLU A 94 -5.23 -16.64 1.08
C GLU A 94 -6.36 -15.76 1.61
N ILE A 95 -6.31 -14.43 1.36
CA ILE A 95 -7.20 -13.47 2.04
C ILE A 95 -8.35 -12.95 1.17
N ALA A 96 -8.27 -13.02 -0.16
CA ALA A 96 -9.25 -12.38 -1.05
C ALA A 96 -10.70 -12.83 -0.76
N GLY A 97 -10.91 -14.11 -0.48
CA GLY A 97 -12.22 -14.65 -0.11
C GLY A 97 -12.77 -14.07 1.19
N ALA A 98 -11.94 -13.99 2.23
CA ALA A 98 -12.32 -13.42 3.52
C ALA A 98 -12.58 -11.90 3.44
N LYS A 99 -11.72 -11.16 2.75
CA LYS A 99 -11.91 -9.71 2.51
C LYS A 99 -13.18 -9.44 1.71
N ARG A 100 -13.48 -10.25 0.68
CA ARG A 100 -14.76 -10.17 -0.04
C ARG A 100 -15.95 -10.40 0.89
N ALA A 101 -15.96 -11.48 1.68
CA ALA A 101 -17.04 -11.79 2.60
C ALA A 101 -17.27 -10.65 3.62
N GLN A 102 -16.20 -10.01 4.07
CA GLN A 102 -16.24 -8.90 5.02
C GLN A 102 -16.77 -7.61 4.39
N TRP A 103 -16.28 -7.23 3.20
CA TRP A 103 -16.46 -5.88 2.66
C TRP A 103 -17.51 -5.76 1.55
N SER A 104 -17.79 -6.83 0.79
CA SER A 104 -18.81 -6.76 -0.24
C SER A 104 -20.21 -6.40 0.28
N PRO A 105 -20.64 -6.78 1.50
CA PRO A 105 -21.90 -6.30 2.05
C PRO A 105 -21.93 -4.80 2.31
N VAL A 106 -20.76 -4.19 2.57
CA VAL A 106 -20.63 -2.74 2.83
C VAL A 106 -20.67 -1.96 1.52
N TYR A 107 -19.92 -2.43 0.51
CA TYR A 107 -19.75 -1.72 -0.75
C TYR A 107 -20.77 -2.12 -1.84
N GLY A 108 -21.51 -3.22 -1.65
CA GLY A 108 -22.52 -3.66 -2.60
C GLY A 108 -21.96 -3.89 -4.01
N THR A 109 -22.58 -3.27 -5.00
CA THR A 109 -22.18 -3.37 -6.42
C THR A 109 -20.86 -2.65 -6.74
N GLU A 110 -20.37 -1.80 -5.85
CA GLU A 110 -19.07 -1.17 -5.98
C GLU A 110 -17.90 -2.14 -5.69
N TRP A 111 -18.14 -3.23 -4.96
CA TRP A 111 -17.14 -4.29 -4.82
C TRP A 111 -17.10 -5.13 -6.11
N PRO A 112 -15.93 -5.26 -6.79
CA PRO A 112 -15.81 -6.03 -8.02
C PRO A 112 -16.32 -7.47 -7.85
N ALA A 113 -17.08 -7.98 -8.85
CA ALA A 113 -17.74 -9.28 -8.76
C ALA A 113 -16.74 -10.45 -8.64
N GLU A 114 -15.58 -10.32 -9.26
CA GLU A 114 -14.55 -11.35 -9.30
C GLU A 114 -13.18 -10.78 -8.91
N THR A 115 -12.32 -11.62 -8.37
CA THR A 115 -10.92 -11.29 -8.08
C THR A 115 -10.04 -11.85 -9.20
N TYR A 116 -9.14 -11.03 -9.73
CA TYR A 116 -8.09 -11.48 -10.63
C TYR A 116 -6.79 -11.66 -9.84
N TYR A 117 -6.19 -12.83 -9.93
CA TYR A 117 -4.94 -13.12 -9.24
C TYR A 117 -3.74 -12.79 -10.11
N PRO A 118 -2.61 -12.31 -9.54
CA PRO A 118 -1.39 -12.09 -10.31
C PRO A 118 -0.97 -13.36 -11.07
N ASN A 119 -0.70 -13.20 -12.38
CA ASN A 119 -0.35 -14.31 -13.26
C ASN A 119 1.16 -14.42 -13.56
N SER A 120 1.95 -13.51 -12.99
CA SER A 120 3.40 -13.39 -13.23
C SER A 120 4.12 -13.11 -11.92
N LEU A 121 4.36 -14.18 -11.13
CA LEU A 121 4.99 -14.05 -9.81
C LEU A 121 6.50 -13.86 -9.94
N LEU A 122 7.03 -12.88 -9.23
CA LEU A 122 8.42 -12.47 -9.24
C LEU A 122 9.13 -12.84 -7.92
N PRO A 123 10.40 -13.28 -7.97
CA PRO A 123 11.23 -13.29 -6.78
C PRO A 123 11.54 -11.85 -6.33
N GLY A 124 11.72 -11.65 -5.03
CA GLY A 124 12.17 -10.35 -4.50
C GLY A 124 13.49 -9.92 -5.13
N GLY A 125 13.56 -8.66 -5.55
CA GLY A 125 14.71 -8.10 -6.27
C GLY A 125 14.71 -8.34 -7.79
N ALA A 126 13.66 -8.95 -8.33
CA ALA A 126 13.53 -9.14 -9.78
C ALA A 126 13.42 -7.80 -10.50
N GLN A 127 14.02 -7.76 -11.69
CA GLN A 127 13.94 -6.63 -12.60
C GLN A 127 13.08 -7.01 -13.80
N VAL A 128 12.11 -6.16 -14.13
CA VAL A 128 11.24 -6.30 -15.29
C VAL A 128 11.48 -5.13 -16.22
N GLN A 129 11.87 -5.43 -17.47
CA GLN A 129 12.03 -4.43 -18.51
C GLN A 129 10.76 -4.34 -19.35
N LEU A 130 10.14 -3.17 -19.34
CA LEU A 130 8.91 -2.89 -20.10
C LEU A 130 9.15 -1.61 -20.89
N ASP A 131 9.31 -1.75 -22.21
CA ASP A 131 9.74 -0.64 -23.06
C ASP A 131 11.14 -0.12 -22.61
N GLU A 132 11.32 1.20 -22.53
CA GLU A 132 12.53 1.82 -21.97
C GLU A 132 12.53 1.91 -20.43
N LEU A 133 11.47 1.41 -19.79
CA LEU A 133 11.26 1.48 -18.35
C LEU A 133 11.80 0.22 -17.67
N SER A 134 12.60 0.38 -16.65
CA SER A 134 13.11 -0.71 -15.83
C SER A 134 12.51 -0.66 -14.44
N PHE A 135 11.74 -1.69 -14.07
CA PHE A 135 11.10 -1.83 -12.78
C PHE A 135 11.82 -2.88 -11.94
N THR A 136 12.35 -2.49 -10.79
CA THR A 136 12.90 -3.44 -9.82
C THR A 136 11.88 -3.62 -8.70
N VAL A 137 11.36 -4.84 -8.53
CA VAL A 137 10.37 -5.17 -7.50
C VAL A 137 11.09 -5.72 -6.28
N ARG A 138 10.92 -5.11 -5.13
CA ARG A 138 11.56 -5.45 -3.85
C ARG A 138 10.52 -5.99 -2.87
N GLU A 139 10.63 -7.24 -2.48
CA GLU A 139 9.82 -7.82 -1.42
C GLU A 139 10.37 -7.39 -0.04
N VAL A 140 9.46 -6.99 0.84
CA VAL A 140 9.78 -6.56 2.20
C VAL A 140 9.32 -7.61 3.22
N GLY A 141 8.30 -8.39 2.87
CA GLY A 141 7.62 -9.30 3.80
C GLY A 141 6.52 -8.57 4.59
N PRO A 142 6.12 -9.07 5.75
CA PRO A 142 5.12 -8.40 6.58
C PRO A 142 5.59 -7.01 7.03
N ALA A 143 4.77 -6.00 6.76
CA ALA A 143 5.00 -4.63 7.20
C ALA A 143 3.66 -3.93 7.46
N GLU A 144 3.08 -3.23 6.48
CA GLU A 144 1.73 -2.68 6.60
C GLU A 144 0.68 -3.80 6.48
N SER A 145 0.89 -4.72 5.53
CA SER A 145 0.09 -5.92 5.31
C SER A 145 0.85 -7.20 5.67
N HIS A 146 0.25 -8.37 5.39
CA HIS A 146 0.91 -9.67 5.58
C HIS A 146 2.04 -9.92 4.59
N ALA A 147 2.08 -9.20 3.45
CA ALA A 147 3.16 -9.26 2.47
C ALA A 147 3.20 -7.97 1.65
N ASP A 148 4.27 -7.22 1.83
CA ASP A 148 4.51 -5.94 1.19
C ASP A 148 5.69 -5.98 0.25
N SER A 149 5.61 -5.17 -0.80
CA SER A 149 6.69 -4.89 -1.71
C SER A 149 6.66 -3.43 -2.16
N TYR A 150 7.77 -2.95 -2.69
CA TYR A 150 7.84 -1.67 -3.37
C TYR A 150 8.52 -1.82 -4.72
N VAL A 151 8.30 -0.85 -5.59
CA VAL A 151 8.78 -0.89 -6.97
C VAL A 151 9.66 0.32 -7.23
N VAL A 152 10.90 0.10 -7.66
CA VAL A 152 11.81 1.17 -8.09
C VAL A 152 11.80 1.23 -9.60
N LEU A 153 11.48 2.40 -10.14
CA LEU A 153 11.52 2.71 -11.57
C LEU A 153 12.77 3.48 -11.90
N THR A 154 13.51 3.00 -12.90
CA THR A 154 14.59 3.72 -13.55
C THR A 154 14.33 3.80 -15.06
N ALA A 155 14.69 4.92 -15.67
CA ALA A 155 14.53 5.12 -17.11
C ALA A 155 15.61 6.05 -17.64
N ASN A 156 16.32 5.62 -18.70
CA ASN A 156 17.24 6.46 -19.49
C ASN A 156 18.21 7.31 -18.65
N GLY A 157 18.74 6.78 -17.54
CA GLY A 157 19.65 7.50 -16.64
C GLY A 157 18.99 8.58 -15.79
N SER A 158 17.65 8.68 -15.77
CA SER A 158 16.91 9.56 -14.86
C SER A 158 17.11 9.13 -13.41
N ALA A 159 16.92 10.05 -12.47
CA ALA A 159 16.84 9.72 -11.06
C ALA A 159 15.73 8.69 -10.84
N ALA A 160 16.03 7.67 -10.04
CA ALA A 160 15.03 6.66 -9.70
C ALA A 160 13.84 7.29 -8.97
N VAL A 161 12.65 6.75 -9.21
CA VAL A 161 11.46 7.01 -8.42
C VAL A 161 10.95 5.69 -7.84
N ALA A 162 10.21 5.71 -6.74
CA ALA A 162 9.71 4.48 -6.15
C ALA A 162 8.20 4.58 -5.83
N PHE A 163 7.50 3.49 -6.12
CA PHE A 163 6.11 3.27 -5.71
C PHE A 163 6.16 2.42 -4.44
N THR A 164 5.81 3.02 -3.33
CA THR A 164 6.02 2.40 -2.01
C THR A 164 4.85 1.55 -1.55
N GLY A 165 3.73 1.55 -2.29
CA GLY A 165 2.49 1.01 -1.74
C GLY A 165 2.23 1.64 -0.36
N ASP A 166 1.76 0.87 0.56
CA ASP A 166 1.38 1.31 1.90
C ASP A 166 2.52 1.21 2.93
N LEU A 167 3.76 0.97 2.48
CA LEU A 167 4.92 1.19 3.33
C LEU A 167 5.01 2.64 3.84
N ALA A 168 4.42 3.59 3.11
CA ALA A 168 4.30 4.98 3.54
C ALA A 168 2.96 5.61 3.13
N PHE A 169 2.38 6.36 4.04
CA PHE A 169 1.19 7.19 3.87
C PHE A 169 1.60 8.67 3.93
N HIS A 170 1.02 9.49 3.08
CA HIS A 170 1.34 10.92 3.07
C HIS A 170 0.11 11.77 3.39
N GLY A 171 0.05 12.31 4.61
CA GLY A 171 -1.04 13.16 5.06
C GLY A 171 -2.36 12.43 5.27
N THR A 172 -2.32 11.11 5.51
CA THR A 172 -3.47 10.27 5.88
C THR A 172 -3.10 9.39 7.08
N HIS A 173 -4.11 8.97 7.87
CA HIS A 173 -3.87 7.98 8.92
C HIS A 173 -3.70 6.60 8.30
N PRO A 174 -2.61 5.86 8.64
CA PRO A 174 -2.32 4.56 8.07
C PRO A 174 -3.18 3.44 8.67
N TYR A 175 -3.37 2.38 7.89
CA TYR A 175 -3.95 1.13 8.36
C TYR A 175 -2.91 0.32 9.14
N THR A 176 -3.28 -0.21 10.31
CA THR A 176 -2.39 -1.00 11.18
C THR A 176 -3.05 -2.27 11.73
N ALA A 177 -4.23 -2.63 11.20
CA ALA A 177 -5.05 -3.69 11.77
C ALA A 177 -4.54 -5.12 11.46
N ASP A 178 -3.58 -5.28 10.54
CA ASP A 178 -2.94 -6.57 10.30
C ASP A 178 -1.89 -6.94 11.37
N GLY A 179 -1.54 -6.00 12.28
CA GLY A 179 -0.77 -6.29 13.49
C GLY A 179 0.73 -6.54 13.28
N HIS A 180 1.33 -5.92 12.25
CA HIS A 180 2.75 -6.05 11.94
C HIS A 180 3.56 -4.78 12.21
N SER A 181 3.08 -3.91 13.09
CA SER A 181 3.65 -2.58 13.28
C SER A 181 5.14 -2.57 13.68
N GLY A 182 5.63 -3.60 14.36
CA GLY A 182 7.05 -3.77 14.69
C GLY A 182 7.88 -4.20 13.49
N ALA A 183 7.38 -5.16 12.69
CA ALA A 183 8.02 -5.57 11.45
C ALA A 183 8.05 -4.42 10.44
N TRP A 184 6.97 -3.62 10.38
CA TRP A 184 6.91 -2.41 9.55
C TRP A 184 7.98 -1.38 9.93
N LEU A 185 8.21 -1.12 11.21
CA LEU A 185 9.32 -0.26 11.65
C LEU A 185 10.68 -0.78 11.18
N ALA A 186 10.93 -2.09 11.31
CA ALA A 186 12.18 -2.69 10.83
C ALA A 186 12.32 -2.59 9.30
N ALA A 187 11.22 -2.80 8.57
CA ALA A 187 11.17 -2.62 7.12
C ALA A 187 11.51 -1.19 6.70
N LEU A 188 10.94 -0.19 7.40
CA LEU A 188 11.22 1.23 7.10
C LEU A 188 12.68 1.61 7.31
N ASP A 189 13.38 0.99 8.28
CA ASP A 189 14.81 1.22 8.48
C ASP A 189 15.64 0.72 7.28
N VAL A 190 15.28 -0.43 6.69
CA VAL A 190 15.95 -0.99 5.51
C VAL A 190 15.60 -0.17 4.26
N VAL A 191 14.30 0.01 3.99
CA VAL A 191 13.79 0.69 2.79
C VAL A 191 14.24 2.16 2.77
N GLY A 192 14.28 2.82 3.94
CA GLY A 192 14.78 4.18 4.07
C GLY A 192 16.24 4.32 3.61
N GLY A 193 17.09 3.35 3.92
CA GLY A 193 18.46 3.29 3.44
C GLY A 193 18.55 3.06 1.93
N GLU A 194 17.76 2.12 1.40
CA GLU A 194 17.76 1.79 -0.03
C GLU A 194 17.23 2.93 -0.91
N LEU A 195 16.24 3.67 -0.44
CA LEU A 195 15.58 4.75 -1.18
C LEU A 195 16.13 6.15 -0.87
N ALA A 196 17.18 6.29 -0.06
CA ALA A 196 17.74 7.59 0.32
C ALA A 196 18.16 8.45 -0.89
N GLY A 197 18.60 7.82 -1.99
CA GLY A 197 19.00 8.49 -3.24
C GLY A 197 17.88 8.65 -4.28
N THR A 198 16.65 8.25 -3.93
CA THR A 198 15.50 8.28 -4.85
C THR A 198 14.97 9.71 -4.97
N GLY A 199 14.57 10.12 -6.17
CA GLY A 199 14.08 11.49 -6.40
C GLY A 199 12.69 11.74 -5.83
N MET A 200 11.78 10.78 -5.99
CA MET A 200 10.37 10.89 -5.58
C MET A 200 9.82 9.54 -5.14
N LEU A 201 9.01 9.55 -4.08
CA LEU A 201 8.22 8.42 -3.62
C LEU A 201 6.74 8.65 -3.97
N TYR A 202 6.09 7.60 -4.44
CA TYR A 202 4.68 7.53 -4.81
C TYR A 202 3.97 6.55 -3.85
N PRO A 203 3.36 7.05 -2.76
CA PRO A 203 2.72 6.19 -1.76
C PRO A 203 1.35 5.67 -2.22
N GLY A 204 0.86 4.59 -1.61
CA GLY A 204 -0.49 4.08 -1.86
C GLY A 204 -1.57 5.10 -1.48
N HIS A 205 -1.36 5.88 -0.44
CA HIS A 205 -2.27 6.94 -0.01
C HIS A 205 -1.54 8.26 0.19
N GLY A 206 -2.18 9.36 -0.24
CA GLY A 206 -1.61 10.70 -0.16
C GLY A 206 -0.83 11.12 -1.40
N GLY A 207 -0.22 12.31 -1.38
CA GLY A 207 0.54 12.84 -2.52
C GLY A 207 1.95 12.30 -2.62
N PRO A 208 2.59 12.33 -3.80
CA PRO A 208 4.02 12.05 -3.94
C PRO A 208 4.86 12.97 -3.05
N ALA A 209 5.97 12.44 -2.54
CA ALA A 209 6.88 13.17 -1.65
C ALA A 209 8.34 12.73 -1.84
N GLY A 210 9.27 13.46 -1.25
CA GLY A 210 10.68 13.06 -1.21
C GLY A 210 10.93 11.88 -0.25
N PRO A 211 12.17 11.33 -0.24
CA PRO A 211 12.52 10.15 0.61
C PRO A 211 12.28 10.34 2.11
N GLY A 212 12.21 11.57 2.59
CA GLY A 212 11.86 11.89 3.98
C GLY A 212 10.50 11.35 4.44
N LEU A 213 9.61 11.03 3.50
CA LEU A 213 8.30 10.42 3.77
C LEU A 213 8.42 9.13 4.61
N LEU A 214 9.43 8.29 4.36
CA LEU A 214 9.64 7.06 5.13
C LEU A 214 10.01 7.35 6.59
N ALA A 215 10.78 8.39 6.84
CA ALA A 215 11.09 8.83 8.19
C ALA A 215 9.86 9.42 8.90
N ASP A 216 8.98 10.12 8.16
CA ASP A 216 7.72 10.63 8.69
C ASP A 216 6.76 9.48 9.05
N GLN A 217 6.65 8.47 8.19
CA GLN A 217 5.89 7.25 8.48
C GLN A 217 6.41 6.53 9.73
N ARG A 218 7.74 6.38 9.82
CA ARG A 218 8.38 5.76 10.98
C ARG A 218 8.08 6.53 12.27
N ARG A 219 8.13 7.86 12.23
CA ARG A 219 7.81 8.73 13.37
C ARG A 219 6.36 8.56 13.81
N TYR A 220 5.42 8.47 12.85
CA TYR A 220 4.01 8.21 13.13
C TYR A 220 3.84 6.86 13.85
N LEU A 221 4.40 5.78 13.33
CA LEU A 221 4.29 4.44 13.90
C LEU A 221 4.90 4.35 15.30
N LEU A 222 6.05 4.97 15.54
CA LEU A 222 6.67 5.02 16.87
C LEU A 222 5.74 5.71 17.86
N TYR A 223 5.15 6.83 17.47
CA TYR A 223 4.24 7.58 18.33
C TYR A 223 2.94 6.81 18.58
N TYR A 224 2.36 6.21 17.55
CA TYR A 224 1.18 5.37 17.64
C TYR A 224 1.39 4.19 18.61
N ARG A 225 2.47 3.44 18.45
CA ARG A 225 2.85 2.32 19.34
C ARG A 225 3.09 2.77 20.78
N GLU A 226 3.74 3.91 20.99
CA GLU A 226 3.98 4.47 22.33
C GLU A 226 2.67 4.84 23.03
N LEU A 227 1.74 5.48 22.32
CA LEU A 227 0.41 5.78 22.86
C LEU A 227 -0.35 4.52 23.23
N ILE A 228 -0.38 3.51 22.33
CA ILE A 228 -1.05 2.24 22.61
C ILE A 228 -0.41 1.54 23.80
N ARG A 229 0.91 1.46 23.89
CA ARG A 229 1.63 0.87 25.03
C ARG A 229 1.23 1.52 26.35
N ARG A 230 1.09 2.85 26.37
CA ARG A 230 0.64 3.61 27.54
C ARG A 230 -0.81 3.34 27.89
N LEU A 231 -1.70 3.37 26.90
CA LEU A 231 -3.15 3.28 27.07
C LEU A 231 -3.63 1.86 27.36
N SER A 232 -3.03 0.85 26.73
CA SER A 232 -3.38 -0.55 26.96
C SER A 232 -2.91 -1.07 28.32
N ARG A 233 -1.90 -0.43 28.93
CA ARG A 233 -1.29 -0.89 30.21
C ARG A 233 -0.80 -2.33 30.17
N GLY A 234 -0.52 -2.83 28.95
CA GLY A 234 -0.06 -4.19 28.72
C GLY A 234 -1.16 -5.20 28.42
N GLU A 235 -2.40 -4.77 28.36
CA GLU A 235 -3.51 -5.59 27.87
C GLU A 235 -3.48 -5.70 26.34
N PRO A 236 -4.00 -6.80 25.74
CA PRO A 236 -4.01 -6.99 24.31
C PRO A 236 -5.10 -6.18 23.58
N GLN A 237 -5.88 -5.40 24.30
CA GLN A 237 -6.97 -4.58 23.79
C GLN A 237 -7.05 -3.26 24.55
N LEU A 238 -7.59 -2.22 23.91
CA LEU A 238 -7.89 -0.94 24.53
C LEU A 238 -9.36 -0.85 24.94
N SER A 239 -9.65 -0.12 26.02
CA SER A 239 -11.03 0.29 26.30
C SER A 239 -11.52 1.33 25.30
N GLU A 240 -12.82 1.53 25.17
CA GLU A 240 -13.39 2.53 24.27
C GLU A 240 -12.92 3.96 24.62
N GLU A 241 -12.76 4.29 25.92
CA GLU A 241 -12.21 5.57 26.35
C GLU A 241 -10.75 5.74 25.92
N ALA A 242 -9.94 4.66 25.98
CA ALA A 242 -8.55 4.66 25.53
C ALA A 242 -8.44 4.81 24.00
N LYS A 243 -9.35 4.20 23.23
CA LYS A 243 -9.43 4.37 21.77
C LYS A 243 -9.79 5.81 21.41
N CYS A 244 -10.74 6.42 22.11
CA CYS A 244 -11.12 7.81 21.91
C CYS A 244 -9.94 8.78 22.22
N GLU A 245 -9.19 8.54 23.34
CA GLU A 245 -7.98 9.32 23.65
C GLU A 245 -6.90 9.15 22.58
N LEU A 246 -6.68 7.92 22.11
CA LEU A 246 -5.74 7.61 21.02
C LEU A 246 -6.09 8.36 19.75
N SER A 247 -7.36 8.28 19.32
CA SER A 247 -7.88 8.93 18.14
C SER A 247 -7.72 10.45 18.20
N THR A 248 -8.15 11.06 19.31
CA THR A 248 -8.01 12.50 19.54
C THR A 248 -6.56 12.97 19.48
N THR A 249 -5.66 12.21 20.12
CA THR A 249 -4.24 12.54 20.19
C THR A 249 -3.57 12.46 18.81
N LEU A 250 -3.90 11.43 18.02
CA LEU A 250 -3.31 11.27 16.69
C LEU A 250 -3.89 12.23 15.66
N GLN A 251 -5.17 12.60 15.78
CA GLN A 251 -5.74 13.68 14.97
C GLN A 251 -5.06 15.04 15.27
N ALA A 252 -4.65 15.29 16.52
CA ALA A 252 -3.85 16.47 16.86
C ALA A 252 -2.40 16.38 16.35
N PHE A 253 -1.83 15.17 16.27
CA PHE A 253 -0.49 14.93 15.70
C PHE A 253 -0.43 15.12 14.20
N LEU A 254 -1.49 14.73 13.47
CA LEU A 254 -1.63 14.88 12.02
C LEU A 254 -2.94 15.61 11.67
N PRO A 255 -2.99 16.96 11.86
CA PRO A 255 -4.22 17.73 11.74
C PRO A 255 -4.80 17.68 10.31
N GLY A 256 -6.10 17.45 10.20
CA GLY A 256 -6.82 17.44 8.92
C GLY A 256 -6.57 16.20 8.06
N ALA A 257 -5.80 15.22 8.53
CA ALA A 257 -5.62 13.97 7.82
C ALA A 257 -6.94 13.17 7.78
N PRO A 258 -7.32 12.61 6.63
CA PRO A 258 -8.48 11.75 6.50
C PRO A 258 -8.24 10.35 7.08
N LEU A 259 -9.28 9.49 7.00
CA LEU A 259 -9.25 8.09 7.45
C LEU A 259 -9.03 7.94 8.97
N THR A 260 -9.56 8.87 9.76
CA THR A 260 -9.41 8.89 11.22
C THR A 260 -9.90 7.62 11.90
N TRP A 261 -10.88 6.92 11.33
CA TRP A 261 -11.40 5.65 11.82
C TRP A 261 -10.37 4.50 11.78
N MET A 262 -9.35 4.59 10.93
CA MET A 262 -8.26 3.60 10.88
C MET A 262 -7.41 3.60 12.15
N ILE A 263 -7.37 4.73 12.88
CA ILE A 263 -6.64 4.86 14.13
C ILE A 263 -7.15 3.83 15.15
N GLU A 264 -8.48 3.77 15.32
CA GLU A 264 -9.11 2.87 16.29
C GLU A 264 -9.17 1.43 15.78
N LEU A 265 -9.36 1.25 14.48
CA LEU A 265 -9.44 -0.07 13.85
C LEU A 265 -8.18 -0.91 14.11
N GLY A 266 -7.00 -0.30 14.03
CA GLY A 266 -5.72 -0.99 14.24
C GLY A 266 -5.28 -1.09 15.70
N ALA A 267 -5.95 -0.40 16.63
CA ALA A 267 -5.47 -0.23 17.99
C ALA A 267 -5.28 -1.55 18.75
N ASP A 268 -6.27 -2.46 18.66
CA ASP A 268 -6.23 -3.73 19.37
C ASP A 268 -5.19 -4.69 18.78
N ALA A 269 -5.03 -4.71 17.45
CA ALA A 269 -4.00 -5.53 16.81
C ALA A 269 -2.59 -5.12 17.26
N VAL A 270 -2.31 -3.81 17.34
CA VAL A 270 -1.02 -3.31 17.82
C VAL A 270 -0.86 -3.51 19.34
N ALA A 271 -1.93 -3.41 20.13
CA ALA A 271 -1.87 -3.71 21.55
C ALA A 271 -1.52 -5.18 21.81
N ALA A 272 -2.15 -6.10 21.07
CA ALA A 272 -1.86 -7.52 21.15
C ALA A 272 -0.41 -7.85 20.77
N GLU A 273 0.10 -7.21 19.69
CA GLU A 273 1.51 -7.33 19.28
C GLU A 273 2.47 -6.88 20.41
N LEU A 274 2.19 -5.74 21.02
CA LEU A 274 3.03 -5.20 22.12
C LEU A 274 2.97 -6.07 23.38
N ALA A 275 1.81 -6.64 23.71
CA ALA A 275 1.64 -7.55 24.84
C ALA A 275 2.43 -8.85 24.65
N ALA A 276 2.41 -9.41 23.42
CA ALA A 276 3.13 -10.65 23.09
C ALA A 276 4.66 -10.48 23.22
N VAL A 277 5.21 -9.35 22.79
CA VAL A 277 6.65 -9.05 22.95
C VAL A 277 7.05 -9.00 24.42
N ARG A 278 6.22 -8.41 25.28
CA ARG A 278 6.49 -8.32 26.72
C ARG A 278 6.52 -9.67 27.42
N THR A 279 5.61 -10.59 27.07
CA THR A 279 5.57 -11.93 27.62
C THR A 279 6.82 -12.76 27.21
N ALA A 280 7.29 -12.61 25.98
CA ALA A 280 8.49 -13.28 25.51
C ALA A 280 9.76 -12.81 26.24
N THR A 281 9.87 -11.50 26.59
CA THR A 281 11.03 -10.94 27.29
C THR A 281 11.02 -11.18 28.81
N SER A 282 9.86 -11.43 29.42
CA SER A 282 9.75 -11.74 30.86
C SER A 282 9.91 -13.24 31.18
N GLY A 283 9.92 -14.11 30.16
CA GLY A 283 10.09 -15.57 30.32
C GLY A 283 11.52 -16.07 30.00
N SER A 284 12.45 -15.17 29.65
CA SER A 284 13.86 -15.44 29.39
C SER A 284 14.73 -14.90 30.54
#